data_0c0719615967712d6c023fe47aa1b5e0
#
_entry.id   0c0719615967712d6c023fe47aa1b5e0
#
_cell.length_a   1.000
_cell.length_b   1.000
_cell.length_c   1.000
_cell.angle_alpha   90.00
_cell.angle_beta   90.00
_cell.angle_gamma   90.00
#
_symmetry.space_group_name_H-M   'P 1'
#
loop_
_entity.id
_entity.type
_entity.pdbx_description
1 polymer ?
#
loop_
_entity_poly.entity_id
_entity_poly.type
_entity_poly.pdbx_seq_one_letter_code
_entity_poly.pdbx_strand_id
1 'polypeptide(L)'
;MGTPFIGEIRMFGGNFAPAGWAFCNGQLVPISENDALFNLIGTTYGGDGQATFALPDLQGRLPMHMGTGPGLSTRQIGELGGVETVTLTAQQIPVHTHAPQADSNSGNQTTPQNGIWASSASSRYSSSAPNLAMDSSLIGPTGGSQPHENMMPFLAISFIISLFGIYPSPT
;
A
#
# COMPACT_ATOMS: atom_id res chain seq x y z
N MET A 1 -9.79 33.92 -15.91
CA MET A 1 -9.98 32.51 -15.54
C MET A 1 -11.42 32.14 -15.82
N GLY A 2 -11.71 31.00 -16.43
CA GLY A 2 -13.08 30.55 -16.62
C GLY A 2 -13.75 30.20 -15.29
N THR A 3 -15.07 30.29 -15.22
CA THR A 3 -15.87 29.84 -14.08
C THR A 3 -15.71 28.31 -13.95
N PRO A 4 -15.39 27.77 -12.78
CA PRO A 4 -15.24 26.31 -12.60
C PRO A 4 -16.61 25.63 -12.69
N PHE A 5 -16.61 24.31 -12.91
CA PHE A 5 -17.79 23.50 -12.65
C PHE A 5 -17.94 23.24 -11.14
N ILE A 6 -19.18 23.15 -10.67
CA ILE A 6 -19.46 22.68 -9.29
C ILE A 6 -18.89 21.26 -9.15
N GLY A 7 -18.17 20.99 -8.05
CA GLY A 7 -17.55 19.69 -7.83
C GLY A 7 -16.24 19.46 -8.58
N GLU A 8 -15.75 20.44 -9.35
CA GLU A 8 -14.44 20.34 -10.00
C GLU A 8 -13.32 20.26 -8.96
N ILE A 9 -12.44 19.27 -9.08
CA ILE A 9 -11.30 19.09 -8.19
C ILE A 9 -10.02 19.52 -8.91
N ARG A 10 -9.20 20.32 -8.21
CA ARG A 10 -7.90 20.80 -8.70
C ARG A 10 -6.78 20.54 -7.69
N MET A 11 -5.57 20.33 -8.19
CA MET A 11 -4.37 20.43 -7.38
C MET A 11 -4.05 21.89 -7.07
N PHE A 12 -3.68 22.18 -5.83
CA PHE A 12 -3.43 23.53 -5.34
C PHE A 12 -2.23 23.57 -4.39
N GLY A 13 -1.26 24.43 -4.67
CA GLY A 13 -0.01 24.53 -3.89
C GLY A 13 -0.11 25.41 -2.64
N GLY A 14 -1.27 26.01 -2.35
CA GLY A 14 -1.46 26.91 -1.21
C GLY A 14 -1.90 26.17 0.06
N ASN A 15 -1.73 26.83 1.21
CA ASN A 15 -2.09 26.32 2.53
C ASN A 15 -3.48 26.76 3.03
N PHE A 16 -4.25 27.45 2.21
CA PHE A 16 -5.67 27.81 2.46
C PHE A 16 -6.47 27.65 1.17
N ALA A 17 -7.72 27.25 1.28
CA ALA A 17 -8.61 27.16 0.12
C ALA A 17 -9.05 28.56 -0.31
N PRO A 18 -8.99 28.90 -1.62
CA PRO A 18 -9.52 30.18 -2.13
C PRO A 18 -11.03 30.32 -1.88
N ALA A 19 -11.54 31.51 -1.92
CA ALA A 19 -12.99 31.77 -1.80
C ALA A 19 -13.78 30.97 -2.85
N GLY A 20 -14.84 30.29 -2.43
CA GLY A 20 -15.64 29.38 -3.26
C GLY A 20 -15.07 27.98 -3.44
N TRP A 21 -13.97 27.66 -2.78
CA TRP A 21 -13.35 26.34 -2.77
C TRP A 21 -13.19 25.80 -1.34
N ALA A 22 -13.12 24.48 -1.20
CA ALA A 22 -12.81 23.81 0.06
C ALA A 22 -11.72 22.77 -0.17
N PHE A 23 -10.98 22.38 0.88
CA PHE A 23 -10.04 21.29 0.79
C PHE A 23 -10.75 19.93 0.69
N CYS A 24 -10.15 19.00 -0.08
CA CYS A 24 -10.57 17.60 -0.14
C CYS A 24 -9.95 16.82 1.03
N ASN A 25 -10.45 17.07 2.25
CA ASN A 25 -9.97 16.50 3.50
C ASN A 25 -11.06 15.76 4.29
N GLY A 26 -12.17 15.39 3.62
CA GLY A 26 -13.26 14.65 4.23
C GLY A 26 -14.16 15.45 5.16
N GLN A 27 -14.02 16.79 5.20
CA GLN A 27 -14.83 17.61 6.08
C GLN A 27 -16.33 17.55 5.75
N LEU A 28 -17.16 17.62 6.80
CA LEU A 28 -18.60 17.73 6.66
C LEU A 28 -18.98 19.18 6.37
N VAL A 29 -19.85 19.37 5.38
CA VAL A 29 -20.38 20.68 5.02
C VAL A 29 -21.91 20.67 5.07
N PRO A 30 -22.56 21.81 5.45
CA PRO A 30 -24.01 21.87 5.53
C PRO A 30 -24.65 21.87 4.14
N ILE A 31 -25.72 21.08 3.98
CA ILE A 31 -26.49 21.01 2.73
C ILE A 31 -27.13 22.36 2.41
N SER A 32 -27.61 23.05 3.45
CA SER A 32 -28.33 24.36 3.29
C SER A 32 -27.48 25.46 2.62
N GLU A 33 -26.15 25.36 2.71
CA GLU A 33 -25.23 26.32 2.11
C GLU A 33 -24.60 25.82 0.81
N ASN A 34 -24.74 24.51 0.49
CA ASN A 34 -24.07 23.82 -0.61
C ASN A 34 -25.04 22.87 -1.36
N ASP A 35 -26.29 23.26 -1.52
CA ASP A 35 -27.36 22.43 -2.09
C ASP A 35 -27.04 21.94 -3.51
N ALA A 36 -26.47 22.78 -4.36
CA ALA A 36 -26.10 22.43 -5.71
C ALA A 36 -24.97 21.38 -5.75
N LEU A 37 -23.97 21.48 -4.85
CA LEU A 37 -22.92 20.50 -4.73
C LEU A 37 -23.47 19.18 -4.17
N PHE A 38 -24.37 19.26 -3.16
CA PHE A 38 -25.04 18.08 -2.63
C PHE A 38 -25.87 17.34 -3.69
N ASN A 39 -26.59 18.06 -4.55
CA ASN A 39 -27.33 17.45 -5.67
C ASN A 39 -26.42 16.73 -6.66
N LEU A 40 -25.13 17.13 -6.77
CA LEU A 40 -24.17 16.51 -7.67
C LEU A 40 -23.50 15.28 -7.07
N ILE A 41 -23.01 15.37 -5.82
CA ILE A 41 -22.19 14.31 -5.22
C ILE A 41 -22.90 13.50 -4.13
N GLY A 42 -24.02 14.01 -3.60
CA GLY A 42 -24.80 13.33 -2.55
C GLY A 42 -23.97 12.99 -1.32
N THR A 43 -24.20 11.80 -0.78
CA THR A 43 -23.46 11.23 0.34
C THR A 43 -22.37 10.24 -0.09
N THR A 44 -21.91 10.33 -1.34
CA THR A 44 -20.89 9.42 -1.92
C THR A 44 -19.63 9.34 -1.07
N TYR A 45 -19.26 10.44 -0.41
CA TYR A 45 -18.06 10.52 0.44
C TYR A 45 -18.40 10.51 1.94
N GLY A 46 -19.67 10.43 2.31
CA GLY A 46 -20.16 10.38 3.68
C GLY A 46 -21.14 11.48 4.04
N GLY A 47 -21.42 11.63 5.33
CA GLY A 47 -22.42 12.54 5.87
C GLY A 47 -23.75 11.85 6.13
N ASP A 48 -24.72 12.59 6.75
CA ASP A 48 -26.05 12.07 7.09
C ASP A 48 -27.10 12.22 5.97
N GLY A 49 -26.81 13.03 4.95
CA GLY A 49 -27.72 13.30 3.83
C GLY A 49 -28.98 14.07 4.20
N GLN A 50 -29.07 14.59 5.43
CA GLN A 50 -30.20 15.37 5.94
C GLN A 50 -29.79 16.81 6.27
N ALA A 51 -28.72 16.97 7.04
CA ALA A 51 -28.17 18.26 7.40
C ALA A 51 -26.78 18.49 6.77
N THR A 52 -26.00 17.41 6.64
CA THR A 52 -24.61 17.45 6.19
C THR A 52 -24.27 16.37 5.17
N PHE A 53 -23.22 16.64 4.38
CA PHE A 53 -22.54 15.66 3.53
C PHE A 53 -21.03 15.86 3.61
N ALA A 54 -20.24 14.84 3.29
CA ALA A 54 -18.79 14.91 3.31
C ALA A 54 -18.23 15.29 1.95
N LEU A 55 -17.16 16.07 1.96
CA LEU A 55 -16.31 16.28 0.79
C LEU A 55 -15.36 15.07 0.61
N PRO A 56 -14.81 14.87 -0.61
CA PRO A 56 -13.78 13.85 -0.82
C PRO A 56 -12.61 13.99 0.17
N ASP A 57 -12.06 12.87 0.61
CA ASP A 57 -10.84 12.84 1.41
C ASP A 57 -9.68 12.26 0.59
N LEU A 58 -8.76 13.13 0.17
CA LEU A 58 -7.56 12.80 -0.59
C LEU A 58 -6.28 12.86 0.25
N GLN A 59 -6.41 12.97 1.59
CA GLN A 59 -5.26 12.95 2.50
C GLN A 59 -4.61 11.56 2.49
N GLY A 60 -3.33 11.49 2.15
CA GLY A 60 -2.59 10.23 2.02
C GLY A 60 -3.06 9.32 0.89
N ARG A 61 -3.80 9.83 -0.11
CA ARG A 61 -4.39 9.04 -1.20
C ARG A 61 -4.10 9.64 -2.57
N LEU A 62 -3.92 8.74 -3.54
CA LEU A 62 -3.88 9.11 -4.96
C LEU A 62 -5.30 9.03 -5.56
N PRO A 63 -5.72 10.00 -6.36
CA PRO A 63 -6.98 9.90 -7.10
C PRO A 63 -6.88 8.80 -8.16
N MET A 64 -7.92 7.96 -8.24
CA MET A 64 -8.03 6.89 -9.22
C MET A 64 -9.36 7.02 -9.96
N HIS A 65 -9.39 6.73 -11.27
CA HIS A 65 -10.62 6.76 -12.05
C HIS A 65 -11.52 5.58 -11.69
N MET A 66 -12.82 5.84 -11.54
CA MET A 66 -13.84 4.80 -11.34
C MET A 66 -14.01 3.93 -12.60
N GLY A 67 -14.47 2.70 -12.43
CA GLY A 67 -14.77 1.78 -13.53
C GLY A 67 -13.90 0.54 -13.52
N THR A 68 -13.95 -0.22 -14.62
CA THR A 68 -13.22 -1.48 -14.79
C THR A 68 -12.31 -1.38 -15.99
N GLY A 69 -10.99 -1.34 -15.77
CA GLY A 69 -10.00 -1.48 -16.84
C GLY A 69 -9.81 -2.95 -17.27
N PRO A 70 -9.28 -3.21 -18.47
CA PRO A 70 -8.99 -4.57 -18.92
C PRO A 70 -8.06 -5.31 -17.96
N GLY A 71 -8.52 -6.44 -17.39
CA GLY A 71 -7.74 -7.24 -16.43
C GLY A 71 -7.60 -6.61 -15.04
N LEU A 72 -8.30 -5.51 -14.74
CA LEU A 72 -8.25 -4.83 -13.45
C LEU A 72 -9.55 -5.00 -12.68
N SER A 73 -9.48 -4.81 -11.36
CA SER A 73 -10.66 -4.79 -10.49
C SER A 73 -11.51 -3.56 -10.75
N THR A 74 -12.84 -3.71 -10.63
CA THR A 74 -13.78 -2.59 -10.68
C THR A 74 -13.57 -1.66 -9.49
N ARG A 75 -13.59 -0.35 -9.74
CA ARG A 75 -13.56 0.70 -8.71
C ARG A 75 -14.84 1.51 -8.75
N GLN A 76 -15.38 1.75 -7.56
CA GLN A 76 -16.57 2.59 -7.38
C GLN A 76 -16.15 4.02 -7.03
N ILE A 77 -16.98 4.99 -7.41
CA ILE A 77 -16.75 6.37 -6.96
C ILE A 77 -16.89 6.44 -5.42
N GLY A 78 -15.97 7.15 -4.76
CA GLY A 78 -15.92 7.22 -3.29
C GLY A 78 -15.25 6.03 -2.61
N GLU A 79 -14.88 4.96 -3.35
CA GLU A 79 -14.17 3.81 -2.78
C GLU A 79 -12.79 4.20 -2.26
N LEU A 80 -12.47 3.77 -1.04
CA LEU A 80 -11.15 3.95 -0.41
C LEU A 80 -10.40 2.63 -0.40
N GLY A 81 -9.08 2.68 -0.56
CA GLY A 81 -8.23 1.48 -0.55
C GLY A 81 -6.76 1.81 -0.37
N GLY A 82 -5.97 0.73 -0.22
CA GLY A 82 -4.53 0.84 0.02
C GLY A 82 -4.17 1.05 1.48
N VAL A 83 -2.87 0.93 1.78
CA VAL A 83 -2.29 1.12 3.12
C VAL A 83 -0.91 1.75 2.98
N GLU A 84 -0.53 2.59 3.94
CA GLU A 84 0.78 3.25 3.97
C GLU A 84 1.89 2.33 4.47
N THR A 85 1.57 1.36 5.33
CA THR A 85 2.55 0.41 5.89
C THR A 85 2.06 -1.02 5.71
N VAL A 86 2.99 -1.94 5.47
CA VAL A 86 2.72 -3.38 5.32
C VAL A 86 3.63 -4.17 6.24
N THR A 87 3.04 -5.12 6.98
CA THR A 87 3.76 -6.15 7.71
C THR A 87 3.57 -7.48 7.01
N LEU A 88 4.65 -8.08 6.52
CA LEU A 88 4.58 -9.39 5.88
C LEU A 88 4.33 -10.49 6.91
N THR A 89 3.35 -11.33 6.65
CA THR A 89 3.11 -12.57 7.40
C THR A 89 3.85 -13.74 6.76
N ALA A 90 4.05 -14.83 7.51
CA ALA A 90 4.69 -16.03 6.98
C ALA A 90 3.98 -16.62 5.75
N GLN A 91 2.65 -16.46 5.65
CA GLN A 91 1.87 -16.92 4.49
C GLN A 91 2.06 -16.05 3.23
N GLN A 92 2.55 -14.82 3.38
CA GLN A 92 2.78 -13.89 2.26
C GLN A 92 4.20 -14.02 1.68
N ILE A 93 5.09 -14.74 2.36
CA ILE A 93 6.44 -15.02 1.89
C ILE A 93 6.42 -16.33 1.10
N PRO A 94 7.07 -16.41 -0.09
CA PRO A 94 7.18 -17.66 -0.82
C PRO A 94 7.77 -18.78 0.06
N VAL A 95 7.15 -19.94 0.02
CA VAL A 95 7.65 -21.11 0.76
C VAL A 95 9.01 -21.52 0.21
N HIS A 96 9.98 -21.52 1.05
CA HIS A 96 11.33 -22.00 0.74
C HIS A 96 11.94 -22.69 1.96
N THR A 97 12.96 -23.56 1.75
CA THR A 97 13.69 -24.30 2.79
C THR A 97 15.19 -24.24 2.55
N HIS A 98 15.93 -24.29 3.63
CA HIS A 98 17.38 -24.47 3.60
C HIS A 98 17.69 -25.84 4.18
N ALA A 99 18.34 -26.69 3.41
CA ALA A 99 18.80 -28.00 3.86
C ALA A 99 20.32 -27.99 3.96
N PRO A 100 20.91 -27.78 5.15
CA PRO A 100 22.34 -27.90 5.35
C PRO A 100 22.80 -29.30 4.94
N GLN A 101 23.91 -29.41 4.25
CA GLN A 101 24.42 -30.64 3.69
C GLN A 101 25.65 -31.11 4.46
N ALA A 102 25.80 -32.43 4.59
CA ALA A 102 26.95 -33.07 5.21
C ALA A 102 27.36 -34.30 4.44
N ASP A 103 28.49 -34.91 4.83
CA ASP A 103 28.93 -36.22 4.41
C ASP A 103 28.84 -37.17 5.60
N SER A 104 28.14 -38.29 5.46
CA SER A 104 28.03 -39.34 6.47
C SER A 104 29.31 -40.18 6.61
N ASN A 105 30.22 -40.09 5.64
CA ASN A 105 31.49 -40.76 5.68
C ASN A 105 32.50 -40.02 6.59
N SER A 106 33.62 -40.68 6.89
CA SER A 106 34.70 -40.06 7.65
C SER A 106 35.29 -38.86 6.90
N GLY A 107 35.50 -37.77 7.63
CA GLY A 107 36.13 -36.60 7.10
C GLY A 107 37.59 -36.86 6.68
N ASN A 108 38.03 -36.15 5.65
CA ASN A 108 39.36 -36.22 5.07
C ASN A 108 40.17 -34.93 5.19
N GLN A 109 39.56 -33.87 5.80
CA GLN A 109 40.20 -32.57 5.96
C GLN A 109 40.07 -32.07 7.39
N THR A 110 41.08 -31.34 7.83
CA THR A 110 41.10 -30.66 9.15
C THR A 110 40.65 -29.19 9.07
N THR A 111 40.54 -28.62 7.85
CA THR A 111 40.15 -27.23 7.59
C THR A 111 38.81 -27.19 6.89
N PRO A 112 37.99 -26.11 7.11
CA PRO A 112 36.69 -25.97 6.48
C PRO A 112 36.76 -25.51 5.01
N GLN A 113 37.92 -25.07 4.52
CA GLN A 113 38.08 -24.50 3.18
C GLN A 113 37.67 -25.50 2.09
N ASN A 114 36.66 -25.15 1.30
CA ASN A 114 36.07 -26.03 0.26
C ASN A 114 35.58 -27.38 0.78
N GLY A 115 35.27 -27.49 2.09
CA GLY A 115 34.81 -28.69 2.74
C GLY A 115 33.40 -28.55 3.30
N ILE A 116 32.70 -29.67 3.43
CA ILE A 116 31.42 -29.79 4.14
C ILE A 116 31.64 -30.57 5.45
N TRP A 117 30.70 -30.48 6.37
CA TRP A 117 30.72 -31.25 7.62
C TRP A 117 30.77 -32.76 7.33
N ALA A 118 31.54 -33.48 8.09
CA ALA A 118 31.67 -34.93 7.97
C ALA A 118 31.72 -35.61 9.34
N SER A 119 31.42 -36.92 9.34
CA SER A 119 31.44 -37.75 10.55
C SER A 119 32.87 -38.25 10.82
N SER A 120 33.54 -37.72 11.83
CA SER A 120 34.84 -38.26 12.28
C SER A 120 35.31 -37.69 13.61
N ALA A 121 36.13 -38.47 14.32
CA ALA A 121 36.80 -38.03 15.54
C ALA A 121 38.00 -37.09 15.30
N SER A 122 38.67 -37.16 14.13
CA SER A 122 39.92 -36.43 13.85
C SER A 122 39.82 -35.45 12.68
N SER A 123 39.07 -35.77 11.64
CA SER A 123 38.86 -34.91 10.49
C SER A 123 37.36 -34.63 10.36
N ARG A 124 36.96 -33.34 10.47
CA ARG A 124 35.55 -32.92 10.58
C ARG A 124 34.94 -32.43 9.27
N TYR A 125 35.73 -32.37 8.23
CA TYR A 125 35.34 -31.85 6.92
C TYR A 125 35.63 -32.87 5.82
N SER A 126 34.85 -32.86 4.77
CA SER A 126 34.99 -33.68 3.59
C SER A 126 35.04 -32.82 2.35
N SER A 127 35.91 -33.17 1.41
CA SER A 127 35.92 -32.61 0.05
C SER A 127 35.01 -33.38 -0.92
N SER A 128 34.35 -34.43 -0.44
CA SER A 128 33.41 -35.25 -1.23
C SER A 128 32.08 -34.47 -1.45
N ALA A 129 31.28 -34.92 -2.42
CA ALA A 129 29.94 -34.42 -2.57
C ALA A 129 29.08 -34.77 -1.33
N PRO A 130 28.16 -33.87 -0.89
CA PRO A 130 27.30 -34.15 0.25
C PRO A 130 26.35 -35.31 -0.03
N ASN A 131 26.15 -36.18 0.93
CA ASN A 131 25.30 -37.36 0.84
C ASN A 131 24.27 -37.47 1.98
N LEU A 132 24.27 -36.50 2.90
CA LEU A 132 23.37 -36.43 4.06
C LEU A 132 22.85 -35.05 4.25
N ALA A 133 21.51 -34.89 4.43
CA ALA A 133 20.90 -33.68 4.91
C ALA A 133 21.05 -33.61 6.43
N MET A 134 21.53 -32.47 6.94
CA MET A 134 21.57 -32.20 8.38
C MET A 134 20.19 -31.85 8.91
N ASP A 135 20.02 -31.83 10.22
CA ASP A 135 18.79 -31.44 10.87
C ASP A 135 18.43 -30.00 10.49
N SER A 136 17.17 -29.79 10.06
CA SER A 136 16.67 -28.50 9.64
C SER A 136 16.65 -27.45 10.77
N SER A 137 16.66 -27.89 12.04
CA SER A 137 16.71 -27.01 13.22
C SER A 137 18.06 -26.29 13.39
N LEU A 138 19.08 -26.69 12.64
CA LEU A 138 20.38 -25.97 12.62
C LEU A 138 20.25 -24.55 11.99
N ILE A 139 19.22 -24.32 11.20
CA ILE A 139 18.92 -23.00 10.64
C ILE A 139 17.65 -22.49 11.33
N GLY A 140 17.85 -21.60 12.27
CA GLY A 140 16.74 -20.95 12.97
C GLY A 140 15.98 -19.95 12.10
N PRO A 141 14.76 -19.61 12.50
CA PRO A 141 14.02 -18.55 11.83
C PRO A 141 14.75 -17.20 12.00
N THR A 142 14.70 -16.39 10.98
CA THR A 142 15.18 -14.99 11.03
C THR A 142 14.09 -14.05 10.56
N GLY A 143 14.12 -12.82 11.06
CA GLY A 143 13.14 -11.78 10.76
C GLY A 143 12.55 -11.21 12.03
N GLY A 144 11.85 -10.09 11.94
CA GLY A 144 11.29 -9.38 13.09
C GLY A 144 9.83 -8.98 12.94
N SER A 145 9.18 -9.39 11.84
CA SER A 145 7.79 -9.00 11.52
C SER A 145 7.53 -7.50 11.68
N GLN A 146 8.56 -6.69 11.40
CA GLN A 146 8.43 -5.22 11.46
C GLN A 146 7.71 -4.71 10.22
N PRO A 147 6.81 -3.74 10.37
CA PRO A 147 6.19 -3.10 9.22
C PRO A 147 7.24 -2.34 8.41
N HIS A 148 7.08 -2.35 7.10
CA HIS A 148 7.83 -1.50 6.19
C HIS A 148 6.89 -0.50 5.51
N GLU A 149 7.46 0.62 5.11
CA GLU A 149 6.73 1.65 4.39
C GLU A 149 6.39 1.18 2.98
N ASN A 150 5.11 1.37 2.60
CA ASN A 150 4.57 0.96 1.31
C ASN A 150 4.30 2.16 0.38
N MET A 151 4.75 3.34 0.76
CA MET A 151 4.57 4.57 0.01
C MET A 151 5.70 4.79 -0.98
N MET A 152 5.35 5.20 -2.20
CA MET A 152 6.33 5.71 -3.15
C MET A 152 6.83 7.11 -2.72
N PRO A 153 7.99 7.58 -3.21
CA PRO A 153 8.40 8.97 -3.01
C PRO A 153 7.28 9.93 -3.45
N PHE A 154 6.92 10.87 -2.60
CA PHE A 154 5.81 11.79 -2.85
C PHE A 154 6.18 13.23 -2.48
N LEU A 155 5.45 14.17 -3.05
CA LEU A 155 5.39 15.57 -2.66
C LEU A 155 3.95 15.91 -2.31
N ALA A 156 3.71 16.33 -1.07
CA ALA A 156 2.37 16.69 -0.64
C ALA A 156 1.95 18.05 -1.25
N ILE A 157 0.85 18.03 -2.00
CA ILE A 157 0.14 19.23 -2.49
C ILE A 157 -1.34 19.04 -2.18
N SER A 158 -2.05 20.16 -1.95
CA SER A 158 -3.46 20.12 -1.61
C SER A 158 -4.34 19.83 -2.83
N PHE A 159 -5.47 19.15 -2.60
CA PHE A 159 -6.58 19.09 -3.53
C PHE A 159 -7.71 19.97 -3.00
N ILE A 160 -8.31 20.74 -3.90
CA ILE A 160 -9.46 21.61 -3.59
C ILE A 160 -10.62 21.28 -4.50
N ILE A 161 -11.84 21.39 -3.96
CA ILE A 161 -13.10 21.18 -4.68
C ILE A 161 -13.86 22.50 -4.77
N SER A 162 -14.44 22.79 -5.93
CA SER A 162 -15.28 23.97 -6.11
C SER A 162 -16.65 23.77 -5.51
N LEU A 163 -17.04 24.68 -4.62
CA LEU A 163 -18.37 24.70 -3.97
C LEU A 163 -19.43 25.38 -4.86
N PHE A 164 -19.00 26.27 -5.76
CA PHE A 164 -19.86 27.08 -6.63
C PHE A 164 -19.34 27.09 -8.06
N GLY A 165 -20.21 27.33 -9.02
CA GLY A 165 -19.85 27.45 -10.44
C GLY A 165 -20.95 26.98 -11.37
N ILE A 166 -20.59 26.51 -12.55
CA ILE A 166 -21.52 25.96 -13.54
C ILE A 166 -21.94 24.56 -13.12
N TYR A 167 -23.25 24.31 -13.03
CA TYR A 167 -23.73 22.94 -12.78
C TYR A 167 -23.49 22.08 -14.02
N PRO A 168 -22.75 20.94 -13.92
CA PRO A 168 -22.52 20.07 -15.06
C PRO A 168 -23.80 19.37 -15.46
N SER A 169 -24.17 19.47 -16.74
CA SER A 169 -25.27 18.70 -17.30
C SER A 169 -24.72 17.53 -18.14
N PRO A 170 -25.28 16.32 -18.01
CA PRO A 170 -24.91 15.21 -18.88
C PRO A 170 -25.25 15.57 -20.32
N THR A 171 -24.37 15.20 -21.26
CA THR A 171 -24.55 15.33 -22.73
C THR A 171 -25.29 14.12 -23.27
#